data_63fd07638eb58245ee3970a7b609d186
#
_entry.id   63fd07638eb58245ee3970a7b609d186
#
_cell.length_a   1.000
_cell.length_b   1.000
_cell.length_c   1.000
_cell.angle_alpha   90.00
_cell.angle_beta   90.00
_cell.angle_gamma   90.00
#
_symmetry.space_group_name_H-M   'P 1'
#
loop_
_entity.id
_entity.type
_entity.pdbx_description
1 polymer ?
#
loop_
_entity_poly.entity_id
_entity_poly.type
_entity_poly.pdbx_seq_one_letter_code
_entity_poly.pdbx_strand_id
1 'polypeptide(L)'
;MGGQQHTHSVSSRCWAHAIVVVMALTDTDVKFLEEKAEAIRETILDMLVSAGSGHTAGPLGMADIFAAFYFHILKHDPANPEWEERDRLILSNGHIVPVRYSAMAHAEYFPVSECLTLRKFGSRLQGHPERLRLSGLETTSGPLGTGLSQASAMAYTFRMDSKKNQVYVCMGDGEQDEGNVWEAVLWAGKNKLANLTAVIDRNNIQIDGYTEDVMPLDSLKDKYEAFGWHVLEVDGHNIRAFIDAVDEAKAISEKPVCIIAHTIAGKGVPEIEFDYKWHGKPPTKEEAKRFMQELRRGAGRVPHEYA
;
A
#
# COMPACT_ATOMS: atom_id res chain seq x y z
N MET A 1 9.86 -11.54 76.42
CA MET A 1 10.33 -12.25 75.21
C MET A 1 9.12 -12.38 74.30
N GLY A 2 8.91 -11.49 73.43
CA GLY A 2 7.77 -11.45 72.52
C GLY A 2 8.25 -11.32 71.10
N GLY A 3 8.08 -12.36 70.31
CA GLY A 3 8.40 -12.36 68.90
C GLY A 3 7.19 -11.87 68.09
N GLN A 4 7.33 -10.73 67.41
CA GLN A 4 6.34 -10.26 66.45
C GLN A 4 6.60 -10.94 65.10
N GLN A 5 5.61 -11.69 64.64
CA GLN A 5 5.56 -12.19 63.26
C GLN A 5 4.99 -11.10 62.34
N HIS A 6 5.81 -10.64 61.40
CA HIS A 6 5.33 -9.79 60.30
C HIS A 6 4.77 -10.67 59.17
N THR A 7 3.46 -10.65 58.99
CA THR A 7 2.78 -11.23 57.83
C THR A 7 2.84 -10.24 56.67
N HIS A 8 3.61 -10.57 55.62
CA HIS A 8 3.59 -9.85 54.36
C HIS A 8 2.34 -10.28 53.55
N SER A 9 1.38 -9.37 53.47
CA SER A 9 0.27 -9.45 52.55
C SER A 9 0.74 -9.21 51.13
N VAL A 10 0.75 -10.24 50.27
CA VAL A 10 0.98 -10.14 48.84
C VAL A 10 -0.34 -9.71 48.19
N SER A 11 -0.44 -8.45 47.86
CA SER A 11 -1.56 -7.91 47.06
C SER A 11 -1.46 -8.46 45.63
N SER A 12 -2.35 -9.38 45.29
CA SER A 12 -2.56 -9.84 43.92
C SER A 12 -3.20 -8.72 43.09
N ARG A 13 -2.38 -7.98 42.35
CA ARG A 13 -2.90 -7.08 41.32
C ARG A 13 -3.40 -7.93 40.15
N CYS A 14 -4.71 -8.07 40.04
CA CYS A 14 -5.38 -8.54 38.85
C CYS A 14 -5.06 -7.56 37.71
N TRP A 15 -4.29 -8.00 36.75
CA TRP A 15 -4.13 -7.29 35.46
C TRP A 15 -5.42 -7.50 34.68
N ALA A 16 -6.28 -6.51 34.66
CA ALA A 16 -7.39 -6.47 33.72
C ALA A 16 -6.79 -6.36 32.31
N HIS A 17 -6.83 -7.44 31.56
CA HIS A 17 -6.56 -7.41 30.14
C HIS A 17 -7.69 -6.60 29.50
N ALA A 18 -7.40 -5.40 29.04
CA ALA A 18 -8.31 -4.67 28.18
C ALA A 18 -8.46 -5.50 26.89
N ILE A 19 -9.60 -6.13 26.72
CA ILE A 19 -9.97 -6.74 25.45
C ILE A 19 -10.15 -5.56 24.50
N VAL A 20 -9.18 -5.36 23.61
CA VAL A 20 -9.36 -4.46 22.45
C VAL A 20 -10.37 -5.18 21.57
N VAL A 21 -11.62 -4.74 21.64
CA VAL A 21 -12.65 -5.17 20.70
C VAL A 21 -12.29 -4.50 19.36
N VAL A 22 -11.59 -5.21 18.52
CA VAL A 22 -11.48 -4.84 17.10
C VAL A 22 -12.89 -5.01 16.55
N MET A 23 -13.54 -3.88 16.24
CA MET A 23 -14.85 -3.94 15.56
C MET A 23 -14.63 -4.58 14.21
N ALA A 24 -15.28 -5.72 13.97
CA ALA A 24 -15.19 -6.40 12.69
C ALA A 24 -15.66 -5.46 11.56
N LEU A 25 -14.91 -5.43 10.47
CA LEU A 25 -15.24 -4.67 9.27
C LEU A 25 -16.64 -5.08 8.77
N THR A 26 -17.57 -4.13 8.70
CA THR A 26 -18.94 -4.39 8.23
C THR A 26 -19.02 -4.42 6.69
N ASP A 27 -20.08 -4.97 6.13
CA ASP A 27 -20.31 -4.91 4.68
C ASP A 27 -20.50 -3.47 4.18
N THR A 28 -21.03 -2.59 5.03
CA THR A 28 -21.15 -1.16 4.74
C THR A 28 -19.79 -0.49 4.62
N ASP A 29 -18.84 -0.86 5.50
CA ASP A 29 -17.47 -0.34 5.44
C ASP A 29 -16.76 -0.84 4.17
N VAL A 30 -16.93 -2.12 3.82
CA VAL A 30 -16.35 -2.67 2.58
C VAL A 30 -16.89 -1.91 1.37
N LYS A 31 -18.21 -1.73 1.28
CA LYS A 31 -18.83 -0.98 0.18
C LYS A 31 -18.31 0.46 0.09
N PHE A 32 -18.15 1.14 1.22
CA PHE A 32 -17.55 2.48 1.25
C PHE A 32 -16.12 2.47 0.68
N LEU A 33 -15.31 1.47 1.03
CA LEU A 33 -13.94 1.35 0.53
C LEU A 33 -13.91 1.03 -0.98
N GLU A 34 -14.81 0.19 -1.47
CA GLU A 34 -14.99 -0.08 -2.90
C GLU A 34 -15.35 1.21 -3.67
N GLU A 35 -16.28 2.01 -3.15
CA GLU A 35 -16.64 3.32 -3.74
C GLU A 35 -15.44 4.28 -3.76
N LYS A 36 -14.58 4.25 -2.73
CA LYS A 36 -13.33 5.02 -2.70
C LYS A 36 -12.33 4.52 -3.73
N ALA A 37 -12.16 3.20 -3.87
CA ALA A 37 -11.28 2.61 -4.88
C ALA A 37 -11.66 3.01 -6.31
N GLU A 38 -12.96 3.03 -6.60
CA GLU A 38 -13.47 3.49 -7.89
C GLU A 38 -13.21 4.98 -8.14
N ALA A 39 -13.48 5.84 -7.16
CA ALA A 39 -13.19 7.27 -7.26
C ALA A 39 -11.68 7.53 -7.46
N ILE A 40 -10.83 6.72 -6.83
CA ILE A 40 -9.38 6.75 -7.03
C ILE A 40 -9.04 6.38 -8.48
N ARG A 41 -9.62 5.32 -9.04
CA ARG A 41 -9.40 4.91 -10.44
C ARG A 41 -9.82 6.00 -11.43
N GLU A 42 -10.99 6.62 -11.23
CA GLU A 42 -11.44 7.73 -12.08
C GLU A 42 -10.43 8.90 -12.04
N THR A 43 -9.96 9.27 -10.86
CA THR A 43 -8.97 10.34 -10.68
C THR A 43 -7.63 10.00 -11.32
N ILE A 44 -7.18 8.73 -11.27
CA ILE A 44 -5.95 8.27 -11.94
C ILE A 44 -6.04 8.50 -13.45
N LEU A 45 -7.16 8.14 -14.08
CA LEU A 45 -7.35 8.35 -15.51
C LEU A 45 -7.30 9.84 -15.87
N ASP A 46 -8.02 10.68 -15.14
CA ASP A 46 -8.06 12.13 -15.38
C ASP A 46 -6.67 12.76 -15.24
N MET A 47 -5.92 12.40 -14.21
CA MET A 47 -4.58 12.95 -13.98
C MET A 47 -3.58 12.50 -15.04
N LEU A 48 -3.64 11.24 -15.49
CA LEU A 48 -2.76 10.72 -16.54
C LEU A 48 -3.04 11.34 -17.91
N VAL A 49 -4.30 11.53 -18.25
CA VAL A 49 -4.69 12.27 -19.46
C VAL A 49 -4.18 13.71 -19.41
N SER A 50 -4.36 14.38 -18.26
CA SER A 50 -3.88 15.75 -18.09
C SER A 50 -2.36 15.85 -18.18
N ALA A 51 -1.64 14.86 -17.67
CA ALA A 51 -0.18 14.82 -17.69
C ALA A 51 0.38 14.44 -19.08
N GLY A 52 -0.34 13.61 -19.85
CA GLY A 52 0.13 13.05 -21.12
C GLY A 52 1.33 12.11 -20.96
N SER A 53 1.62 11.67 -19.76
CA SER A 53 2.72 10.76 -19.42
C SER A 53 2.47 10.08 -18.08
N GLY A 54 3.03 8.90 -17.89
CA GLY A 54 2.91 8.13 -16.63
C GLY A 54 2.52 6.68 -16.88
N HIS A 55 2.18 5.99 -15.79
CA HIS A 55 1.87 4.57 -15.77
C HIS A 55 0.38 4.38 -15.46
N THR A 56 -0.30 3.50 -16.20
CA THR A 56 -1.76 3.32 -16.07
C THR A 56 -2.12 2.02 -15.35
N ALA A 57 -1.55 0.91 -15.79
CA ALA A 57 -2.02 -0.42 -15.35
C ALA A 57 -1.77 -0.67 -13.86
N GLY A 58 -0.55 -0.42 -13.35
CA GLY A 58 -0.22 -0.59 -11.94
C GLY A 58 -1.06 0.28 -11.00
N PRO A 59 -1.17 1.60 -11.24
CA PRO A 59 -2.03 2.46 -10.42
C PRO A 59 -3.49 2.00 -10.36
N LEU A 60 -4.09 1.57 -11.46
CA LEU A 60 -5.47 1.05 -11.47
C LEU A 60 -5.59 -0.25 -10.69
N GLY A 61 -4.58 -1.14 -10.78
CA GLY A 61 -4.53 -2.40 -10.03
C GLY A 61 -4.47 -2.20 -8.51
N MET A 62 -3.74 -1.18 -8.06
CA MET A 62 -3.51 -0.93 -6.63
C MET A 62 -4.59 -0.07 -5.95
N ALA A 63 -5.64 0.34 -6.64
CA ALA A 63 -6.63 1.27 -6.10
C ALA A 63 -7.38 0.72 -4.87
N ASP A 64 -7.73 -0.57 -4.84
CA ASP A 64 -8.40 -1.22 -3.72
C ASP A 64 -7.51 -1.21 -2.47
N ILE A 65 -6.24 -1.55 -2.63
CA ILE A 65 -5.23 -1.57 -1.56
C ILE A 65 -5.01 -0.15 -1.01
N PHE A 66 -4.92 0.86 -1.88
CA PHE A 66 -4.75 2.25 -1.45
C PHE A 66 -6.01 2.83 -0.81
N ALA A 67 -7.20 2.42 -1.24
CA ALA A 67 -8.44 2.74 -0.54
C ALA A 67 -8.45 2.14 0.87
N ALA A 68 -8.08 0.86 1.03
CA ALA A 68 -7.94 0.23 2.34
C ALA A 68 -6.91 0.95 3.21
N PHE A 69 -5.74 1.31 2.69
CA PHE A 69 -4.72 2.03 3.45
C PHE A 69 -5.21 3.37 3.96
N TYR A 70 -5.69 4.25 3.08
CA TYR A 70 -5.99 5.64 3.45
C TYR A 70 -7.33 5.82 4.17
N PHE A 71 -8.27 4.89 4.07
CA PHE A 71 -9.60 5.04 4.67
C PHE A 71 -9.89 4.05 5.81
N HIS A 72 -8.95 3.11 6.10
CA HIS A 72 -9.16 2.14 7.18
C HIS A 72 -7.87 1.78 7.94
N ILE A 73 -6.77 1.48 7.26
CA ILE A 73 -5.59 0.84 7.87
C ILE A 73 -4.67 1.84 8.56
N LEU A 74 -4.30 2.91 7.86
CA LEU A 74 -3.29 3.86 8.33
C LEU A 74 -3.80 4.72 9.47
N LYS A 75 -3.00 4.82 10.52
CA LYS A 75 -3.12 5.87 11.52
C LYS A 75 -2.48 7.13 10.95
N HIS A 76 -3.29 8.06 10.47
CA HIS A 76 -2.82 9.30 9.85
C HIS A 76 -3.78 10.48 10.13
N ASP A 77 -3.30 11.69 9.89
CA ASP A 77 -4.11 12.92 9.99
C ASP A 77 -3.78 13.83 8.80
N PRO A 78 -4.70 14.03 7.85
CA PRO A 78 -4.49 14.93 6.70
C PRO A 78 -4.23 16.38 7.09
N ALA A 79 -4.81 16.85 8.22
CA ALA A 79 -4.60 18.20 8.73
C ALA A 79 -3.21 18.36 9.40
N ASN A 80 -2.60 17.27 9.84
CA ASN A 80 -1.27 17.23 10.42
C ASN A 80 -0.41 16.13 9.78
N PRO A 81 -0.03 16.26 8.50
CA PRO A 81 0.65 15.20 7.73
C PRO A 81 2.05 14.84 8.26
N GLU A 82 2.63 15.68 9.11
CA GLU A 82 3.94 15.43 9.75
C GLU A 82 3.81 14.88 11.18
N TRP A 83 2.60 14.50 11.62
CA TRP A 83 2.38 13.93 12.95
C TRP A 83 3.32 12.74 13.22
N GLU A 84 4.09 12.82 14.30
CA GLU A 84 5.15 11.85 14.58
C GLU A 84 4.64 10.44 14.84
N GLU A 85 3.48 10.31 15.48
CA GLU A 85 2.91 9.00 15.86
C GLU A 85 2.07 8.35 14.74
N ARG A 86 1.97 9.00 13.56
CA ARG A 86 1.31 8.40 12.41
C ARG A 86 2.08 7.19 11.89
N ASP A 87 1.39 6.26 11.24
CA ASP A 87 2.02 5.19 10.51
C ASP A 87 2.81 5.71 9.30
N ARG A 88 3.67 4.89 8.75
CA ARG A 88 4.48 5.23 7.57
C ARG A 88 4.15 4.30 6.41
N LEU A 89 3.84 4.90 5.27
CA LEU A 89 3.62 4.17 4.02
C LEU A 89 4.66 4.59 2.99
N ILE A 90 5.58 3.70 2.66
CA ILE A 90 6.61 3.89 1.65
C ILE A 90 6.10 3.33 0.31
N LEU A 91 6.24 4.08 -0.76
CA LEU A 91 5.96 3.62 -2.11
C LEU A 91 7.28 3.38 -2.84
N SER A 92 7.78 2.13 -2.82
CA SER A 92 9.04 1.77 -3.47
C SER A 92 8.90 1.75 -4.99
N ASN A 93 7.84 1.14 -5.51
CA ASN A 93 7.42 1.19 -6.90
C ASN A 93 6.86 2.57 -7.28
N GLY A 94 7.69 3.59 -7.15
CA GLY A 94 7.29 5.01 -7.25
C GLY A 94 6.62 5.42 -8.55
N HIS A 95 6.75 4.65 -9.62
CA HIS A 95 6.09 4.90 -10.89
C HIS A 95 4.56 4.78 -10.80
N ILE A 96 4.02 4.04 -9.81
CA ILE A 96 2.58 3.97 -9.59
C ILE A 96 2.03 5.10 -8.70
N VAL A 97 2.81 6.16 -8.47
CA VAL A 97 2.42 7.29 -7.61
C VAL A 97 1.05 7.93 -7.93
N PRO A 98 0.48 7.85 -9.14
CA PRO A 98 -0.87 8.34 -9.39
C PRO A 98 -1.91 7.76 -8.43
N VAL A 99 -1.81 6.48 -8.05
CA VAL A 99 -2.75 5.88 -7.07
C VAL A 99 -2.59 6.52 -5.69
N ARG A 100 -1.34 6.77 -5.25
CA ARG A 100 -1.08 7.40 -3.96
C ARG A 100 -1.57 8.83 -3.90
N TYR A 101 -1.29 9.64 -4.92
CA TYR A 101 -1.78 11.03 -4.98
C TYR A 101 -3.29 11.08 -5.02
N SER A 102 -3.93 10.21 -5.78
CA SER A 102 -5.38 10.12 -5.84
C SER A 102 -5.95 9.76 -4.46
N ALA A 103 -5.43 8.72 -3.80
CA ALA A 103 -5.86 8.33 -2.46
C ALA A 103 -5.66 9.45 -1.43
N MET A 104 -4.50 10.14 -1.44
CA MET A 104 -4.23 11.28 -0.58
C MET A 104 -5.22 12.44 -0.82
N ALA A 105 -5.52 12.75 -2.07
CA ALA A 105 -6.48 13.80 -2.41
C ALA A 105 -7.89 13.47 -1.89
N HIS A 106 -8.36 12.23 -2.10
CA HIS A 106 -9.65 11.77 -1.57
C HIS A 106 -9.67 11.62 -0.05
N ALA A 107 -8.50 11.48 0.60
CA ALA A 107 -8.33 11.54 2.05
C ALA A 107 -8.02 12.95 2.57
N GLU A 108 -8.28 14.00 1.76
CA GLU A 108 -8.27 15.41 2.13
C GLU A 108 -6.88 16.03 2.45
N TYR A 109 -5.77 15.40 2.02
CA TYR A 109 -4.44 16.03 2.12
C TYR A 109 -4.30 17.27 1.23
N PHE A 110 -5.02 17.29 0.11
CA PHE A 110 -5.11 18.43 -0.84
C PHE A 110 -6.34 18.25 -1.75
N PRO A 111 -6.78 19.30 -2.43
CA PRO A 111 -7.95 19.21 -3.30
C PRO A 111 -7.77 18.23 -4.46
N VAL A 112 -8.78 17.41 -4.76
CA VAL A 112 -8.75 16.42 -5.87
C VAL A 112 -8.42 17.10 -7.21
N SER A 113 -8.87 18.35 -7.42
CA SER A 113 -8.56 19.11 -8.65
C SER A 113 -7.06 19.33 -8.86
N GLU A 114 -6.24 19.31 -7.80
CA GLU A 114 -4.79 19.44 -7.92
C GLU A 114 -4.15 18.23 -8.60
N CYS A 115 -4.79 17.06 -8.59
CA CYS A 115 -4.34 15.88 -9.31
C CYS A 115 -4.09 16.15 -10.81
N LEU A 116 -4.85 17.07 -11.40
CA LEU A 116 -4.67 17.48 -12.80
C LEU A 116 -3.35 18.23 -13.09
N THR A 117 -2.58 18.53 -12.05
CA THR A 117 -1.26 19.15 -12.17
C THR A 117 -0.10 18.15 -12.19
N LEU A 118 -0.38 16.83 -12.16
CA LEU A 118 0.63 15.78 -12.21
C LEU A 118 1.68 16.07 -13.29
N ARG A 119 2.97 15.99 -12.93
CA ARG A 119 4.13 16.20 -13.83
C ARG A 119 4.19 17.56 -14.52
N LYS A 120 3.33 18.52 -14.20
CA LYS A 120 3.43 19.87 -14.76
C LYS A 120 4.52 20.67 -14.07
N PHE A 121 5.15 21.58 -14.82
CA PHE A 121 6.19 22.44 -14.26
C PHE A 121 5.66 23.23 -13.05
N GLY A 122 6.42 23.21 -11.95
CA GLY A 122 6.05 23.88 -10.71
C GLY A 122 5.06 23.11 -9.83
N SER A 123 4.44 22.02 -10.30
CA SER A 123 3.58 21.17 -9.47
C SER A 123 4.39 20.45 -8.39
N ARG A 124 3.77 20.26 -7.22
CA ARG A 124 4.32 19.38 -6.17
C ARG A 124 4.04 17.89 -6.43
N LEU A 125 3.12 17.58 -7.35
CA LEU A 125 2.79 16.23 -7.76
C LEU A 125 3.74 15.76 -8.87
N GLN A 126 4.89 15.25 -8.45
CA GLN A 126 5.95 14.79 -9.34
C GLN A 126 5.63 13.42 -9.92
N GLY A 127 6.30 13.02 -11.02
CA GLY A 127 6.06 11.71 -11.67
C GLY A 127 6.48 10.48 -10.86
N HIS A 128 7.26 10.68 -9.82
CA HIS A 128 7.56 9.77 -8.72
C HIS A 128 7.44 10.56 -7.43
N PRO A 129 7.16 9.93 -6.27
CA PRO A 129 7.06 10.65 -5.01
C PRO A 129 8.32 11.45 -4.73
N GLU A 130 8.16 12.71 -4.34
CA GLU A 130 9.27 13.56 -3.93
C GLU A 130 8.95 14.17 -2.55
N ARG A 131 9.64 13.66 -1.52
CA ARG A 131 9.37 13.93 -0.11
C ARG A 131 9.36 15.43 0.24
N LEU A 132 10.28 16.20 -0.36
CA LEU A 132 10.41 17.64 -0.04
C LEU A 132 9.34 18.50 -0.75
N ARG A 133 8.53 17.92 -1.62
CA ARG A 133 7.50 18.64 -2.38
C ARG A 133 6.10 18.49 -1.80
N LEU A 134 5.82 17.34 -1.19
CA LEU A 134 4.48 17.04 -0.68
C LEU A 134 4.59 16.41 0.72
N SER A 135 4.08 17.10 1.72
CA SER A 135 3.99 16.59 3.11
C SER A 135 3.13 15.33 3.16
N GLY A 136 3.49 14.39 4.04
CA GLY A 136 2.86 13.07 4.13
C GLY A 136 3.47 12.02 3.21
N LEU A 137 4.46 12.39 2.38
CA LEU A 137 5.32 11.43 1.70
C LEU A 137 6.54 11.10 2.56
N GLU A 138 6.81 9.81 2.76
CA GLU A 138 7.90 9.36 3.63
C GLU A 138 9.26 9.50 2.96
N THR A 139 9.31 9.16 1.68
CA THR A 139 10.55 9.02 0.92
C THR A 139 10.37 9.57 -0.49
N THR A 140 11.48 9.99 -1.07
CA THR A 140 11.60 10.15 -2.52
C THR A 140 11.85 8.78 -3.11
N SER A 141 11.16 8.41 -4.17
CA SER A 141 11.36 7.13 -4.86
C SER A 141 11.52 7.32 -6.37
N GLY A 142 11.96 6.28 -7.04
CA GLY A 142 12.28 6.24 -8.47
C GLY A 142 13.16 5.03 -8.75
N PRO A 143 14.37 4.95 -8.17
CA PRO A 143 15.16 3.72 -8.22
C PRO A 143 14.44 2.59 -7.48
N LEU A 144 14.09 1.52 -8.21
CA LEU A 144 13.45 0.34 -7.64
C LEU A 144 14.37 -0.37 -6.63
N GLY A 145 13.79 -1.14 -5.72
CA GLY A 145 14.49 -1.94 -4.72
C GLY A 145 14.98 -1.15 -3.49
N THR A 146 14.87 0.18 -3.47
CA THR A 146 15.41 0.99 -2.36
C THR A 146 14.41 1.22 -1.21
N GLY A 147 13.12 1.12 -1.47
CA GLY A 147 12.08 1.45 -0.50
C GLY A 147 12.05 0.51 0.70
N LEU A 148 12.33 -0.78 0.50
CA LEU A 148 12.36 -1.75 1.60
C LEU A 148 13.50 -1.47 2.60
N SER A 149 14.67 -1.05 2.11
CA SER A 149 15.79 -0.65 2.98
C SER A 149 15.42 0.57 3.83
N GLN A 150 14.76 1.56 3.23
CA GLN A 150 14.31 2.77 3.92
C GLN A 150 13.21 2.44 4.96
N ALA A 151 12.23 1.61 4.58
CA ALA A 151 11.18 1.12 5.47
C ALA A 151 11.75 0.34 6.67
N SER A 152 12.71 -0.55 6.40
CA SER A 152 13.40 -1.34 7.42
C SER A 152 14.15 -0.45 8.42
N ALA A 153 14.83 0.58 7.95
CA ALA A 153 15.53 1.54 8.82
C ALA A 153 14.56 2.31 9.70
N MET A 154 13.42 2.78 9.15
CA MET A 154 12.38 3.45 9.92
C MET A 154 11.78 2.53 10.99
N ALA A 155 11.41 1.30 10.62
CA ALA A 155 10.84 0.31 11.54
C ALA A 155 11.83 -0.03 12.68
N TYR A 156 13.11 -0.16 12.35
CA TYR A 156 14.15 -0.41 13.34
C TYR A 156 14.29 0.76 14.31
N THR A 157 14.31 1.99 13.80
CA THR A 157 14.40 3.22 14.62
C THR A 157 13.20 3.35 15.55
N PHE A 158 11.98 3.17 15.05
CA PHE A 158 10.79 3.22 15.91
C PHE A 158 10.82 2.19 17.03
N ARG A 159 11.35 0.99 16.75
CA ARG A 159 11.50 -0.03 17.78
C ARG A 159 12.57 0.38 18.83
N MET A 160 13.70 0.96 18.39
CA MET A 160 14.74 1.46 19.32
C MET A 160 14.18 2.55 20.24
N ASP A 161 13.36 3.43 19.70
CA ASP A 161 12.72 4.53 20.42
C ASP A 161 11.46 4.09 21.21
N SER A 162 11.15 2.79 21.22
CA SER A 162 9.93 2.24 21.83
C SER A 162 8.63 2.88 21.31
N LYS A 163 8.63 3.38 20.08
CA LYS A 163 7.47 3.91 19.38
C LYS A 163 6.64 2.77 18.76
N LYS A 164 5.33 2.97 18.64
CA LYS A 164 4.38 1.95 18.16
C LYS A 164 3.94 2.13 16.70
N ASN A 165 4.62 2.99 15.97
CA ASN A 165 4.33 3.23 14.56
C ASN A 165 4.48 1.96 13.73
N GLN A 166 3.49 1.67 12.90
CA GLN A 166 3.61 0.66 11.85
C GLN A 166 4.28 1.25 10.62
N VAL A 167 5.05 0.44 9.94
CA VAL A 167 5.70 0.81 8.69
C VAL A 167 5.26 -0.15 7.59
N TYR A 168 4.67 0.41 6.56
CA TYR A 168 4.22 -0.32 5.37
C TYR A 168 5.09 0.08 4.18
N VAL A 169 5.41 -0.86 3.31
CA VAL A 169 6.11 -0.59 2.05
C VAL A 169 5.42 -1.32 0.91
N CYS A 170 5.00 -0.58 -0.10
CA CYS A 170 4.49 -1.15 -1.34
C CYS A 170 5.63 -1.30 -2.35
N MET A 171 5.73 -2.48 -2.95
CA MET A 171 6.72 -2.86 -3.95
C MET A 171 6.03 -3.54 -5.14
N GLY A 172 6.63 -3.45 -6.33
CA GLY A 172 6.20 -4.26 -7.46
C GLY A 172 6.79 -5.67 -7.42
N ASP A 173 6.20 -6.59 -8.20
CA ASP A 173 6.76 -7.93 -8.38
C ASP A 173 8.04 -7.90 -9.22
N GLY A 174 8.07 -7.22 -10.36
CA GLY A 174 9.31 -7.04 -11.14
C GLY A 174 10.42 -6.31 -10.37
N GLU A 175 10.07 -5.51 -9.36
CA GLU A 175 11.03 -4.88 -8.45
C GLU A 175 11.81 -5.91 -7.62
N GLN A 176 11.29 -7.12 -7.45
CA GLN A 176 11.95 -8.20 -6.72
C GLN A 176 13.20 -8.75 -7.45
N ASP A 177 13.39 -8.37 -8.71
CA ASP A 177 14.62 -8.70 -9.45
C ASP A 177 15.84 -7.87 -8.98
N GLU A 178 15.60 -6.79 -8.24
CA GLU A 178 16.65 -5.95 -7.68
C GLU A 178 17.34 -6.63 -6.49
N GLY A 179 18.66 -6.83 -6.58
CA GLY A 179 19.46 -7.44 -5.50
C GLY A 179 19.33 -6.71 -4.15
N ASN A 180 19.17 -5.39 -4.19
CA ASN A 180 18.99 -4.54 -3.02
C ASN A 180 17.73 -4.89 -2.19
N VAL A 181 16.68 -5.42 -2.82
CA VAL A 181 15.51 -5.95 -2.12
C VAL A 181 15.93 -7.09 -1.18
N TRP A 182 16.70 -8.05 -1.68
CA TRP A 182 17.10 -9.24 -0.92
C TRP A 182 18.06 -8.92 0.22
N GLU A 183 18.93 -7.93 0.04
CA GLU A 183 19.75 -7.40 1.15
C GLU A 183 18.87 -6.86 2.29
N ALA A 184 17.83 -6.09 1.94
CA ALA A 184 16.90 -5.55 2.92
C ALA A 184 16.02 -6.64 3.55
N VAL A 185 15.56 -7.63 2.77
CA VAL A 185 14.79 -8.79 3.26
C VAL A 185 15.60 -9.56 4.30
N LEU A 186 16.85 -9.90 3.98
CA LEU A 186 17.78 -10.58 4.91
C LEU A 186 17.95 -9.78 6.21
N TRP A 187 18.17 -8.48 6.09
CA TRP A 187 18.43 -7.61 7.24
C TRP A 187 17.18 -7.45 8.13
N ALA A 188 16.01 -7.26 7.54
CA ALA A 188 14.75 -7.11 8.27
C ALA A 188 14.35 -8.41 8.99
N GLY A 189 14.51 -9.57 8.35
CA GLY A 189 14.27 -10.88 8.95
C GLY A 189 15.21 -11.14 10.12
N LYS A 190 16.53 -10.94 9.92
CA LYS A 190 17.54 -11.06 10.99
C LYS A 190 17.21 -10.18 12.20
N ASN A 191 16.72 -8.96 11.98
CA ASN A 191 16.37 -8.04 13.06
C ASN A 191 14.96 -8.24 13.60
N LYS A 192 14.16 -9.16 13.03
CA LYS A 192 12.79 -9.47 13.47
C LYS A 192 11.92 -8.21 13.58
N LEU A 193 11.83 -7.44 12.48
CA LEU A 193 11.12 -6.16 12.44
C LEU A 193 9.60 -6.38 12.38
N ALA A 194 8.98 -6.75 13.50
CA ALA A 194 7.56 -7.08 13.57
C ALA A 194 6.61 -5.88 13.29
N ASN A 195 7.11 -4.66 13.31
CA ASN A 195 6.37 -3.45 12.94
C ASN A 195 6.58 -3.05 11.46
N LEU A 196 7.10 -3.96 10.63
CA LEU A 196 7.30 -3.80 9.19
C LEU A 196 6.42 -4.77 8.41
N THR A 197 5.57 -4.25 7.55
CA THR A 197 4.78 -5.03 6.60
C THR A 197 5.12 -4.60 5.18
N ALA A 198 5.62 -5.53 4.37
CA ALA A 198 5.81 -5.35 2.94
C ALA A 198 4.56 -5.83 2.19
N VAL A 199 4.09 -5.07 1.21
CA VAL A 199 3.00 -5.44 0.31
C VAL A 199 3.55 -5.51 -1.10
N ILE A 200 3.47 -6.67 -1.72
CA ILE A 200 3.93 -6.88 -3.09
C ILE A 200 2.75 -6.85 -4.03
N ASP A 201 2.75 -5.89 -4.94
CA ASP A 201 1.83 -5.82 -6.07
C ASP A 201 2.19 -6.92 -7.08
N ARG A 202 1.62 -8.14 -6.87
CA ARG A 202 1.84 -9.30 -7.72
C ARG A 202 0.89 -9.26 -8.91
N ASN A 203 1.16 -8.34 -9.84
CA ASN A 203 0.34 -8.11 -11.04
C ASN A 203 0.85 -8.85 -12.28
N ASN A 204 1.99 -9.54 -12.17
CA ASN A 204 2.61 -10.39 -13.20
C ASN A 204 3.05 -9.68 -14.47
N ILE A 205 3.16 -8.34 -14.45
CA ILE A 205 3.69 -7.57 -15.60
C ILE A 205 4.82 -6.64 -15.18
N GLN A 206 5.72 -6.43 -16.09
CA GLN A 206 6.71 -5.36 -16.04
C GLN A 206 6.84 -4.70 -17.42
N ILE A 207 7.71 -3.68 -17.56
CA ILE A 207 7.75 -2.85 -18.78
C ILE A 207 8.02 -3.63 -20.07
N ASP A 208 8.81 -4.69 -19.98
CA ASP A 208 9.30 -5.47 -21.12
C ASP A 208 8.50 -6.77 -21.38
N GLY A 209 7.56 -7.13 -20.51
CA GLY A 209 6.80 -8.35 -20.67
C GLY A 209 6.08 -8.82 -19.40
N TYR A 210 5.72 -10.09 -19.41
CA TYR A 210 5.22 -10.75 -18.20
C TYR A 210 6.40 -11.08 -17.28
N THR A 211 6.21 -10.92 -15.97
CA THR A 211 7.28 -11.08 -14.99
C THR A 211 7.98 -12.43 -15.09
N GLU A 212 7.23 -13.51 -15.24
CA GLU A 212 7.80 -14.87 -15.33
C GLU A 212 8.54 -15.14 -16.65
N ASP A 213 8.25 -14.37 -17.72
CA ASP A 213 8.96 -14.50 -19.00
C ASP A 213 10.26 -13.67 -19.02
N VAL A 214 10.29 -12.54 -18.29
CA VAL A 214 11.44 -11.64 -18.25
C VAL A 214 12.49 -12.13 -17.25
N MET A 215 12.10 -12.31 -15.98
CA MET A 215 12.92 -12.85 -14.91
C MET A 215 12.02 -13.56 -13.90
N PRO A 216 11.99 -14.90 -13.90
CA PRO A 216 11.07 -15.66 -13.05
C PRO A 216 11.28 -15.43 -11.56
N LEU A 217 10.22 -15.06 -10.87
CA LEU A 217 10.24 -14.89 -9.43
C LEU A 217 9.98 -16.18 -8.65
N ASP A 218 9.47 -17.18 -9.29
CA ASP A 218 8.98 -18.47 -8.84
C ASP A 218 9.15 -18.78 -7.34
N SER A 219 8.05 -19.10 -6.66
CA SER A 219 7.87 -19.20 -5.21
C SER A 219 8.46 -18.02 -4.44
N LEU A 220 7.94 -16.82 -4.71
CA LEU A 220 8.29 -15.62 -3.95
C LEU A 220 8.04 -15.82 -2.45
N LYS A 221 6.99 -16.55 -2.09
CA LYS A 221 6.69 -16.97 -0.72
C LYS A 221 7.85 -17.69 -0.06
N ASP A 222 8.35 -18.77 -0.69
CA ASP A 222 9.44 -19.58 -0.12
C ASP A 222 10.71 -18.76 0.06
N LYS A 223 10.99 -17.83 -0.85
CA LYS A 223 12.15 -16.91 -0.75
C LYS A 223 12.05 -16.03 0.50
N TYR A 224 10.90 -15.38 0.74
CA TYR A 224 10.71 -14.54 1.92
C TYR A 224 10.71 -15.36 3.22
N GLU A 225 10.06 -16.53 3.23
CA GLU A 225 10.04 -17.43 4.39
C GLU A 225 11.44 -17.93 4.75
N ALA A 226 12.28 -18.24 3.75
CA ALA A 226 13.67 -18.64 3.96
C ALA A 226 14.52 -17.55 4.66
N PHE A 227 14.18 -16.28 4.48
CA PHE A 227 14.81 -15.16 5.20
C PHE A 227 14.13 -14.84 6.54
N GLY A 228 13.18 -15.65 7.00
CA GLY A 228 12.56 -15.51 8.32
C GLY A 228 11.39 -14.53 8.39
N TRP A 229 10.79 -14.19 7.26
CA TRP A 229 9.54 -13.44 7.19
C TRP A 229 8.33 -14.36 7.41
N HIS A 230 7.22 -13.79 7.84
CA HIS A 230 5.90 -14.41 7.71
C HIS A 230 5.28 -13.96 6.40
N VAL A 231 4.70 -14.88 5.64
CA VAL A 231 4.14 -14.57 4.32
C VAL A 231 2.65 -14.88 4.27
N LEU A 232 1.87 -13.91 3.82
CA LEU A 232 0.44 -14.02 3.55
C LEU A 232 0.22 -13.80 2.05
N GLU A 233 -0.69 -14.57 1.45
CA GLU A 233 -1.11 -14.39 0.07
C GLU A 233 -2.59 -14.07 0.02
N VAL A 234 -2.96 -13.01 -0.71
CA VAL A 234 -4.36 -12.54 -0.79
C VAL A 234 -4.73 -12.10 -2.20
N ASP A 235 -6.01 -12.18 -2.52
CA ASP A 235 -6.59 -11.43 -3.64
C ASP A 235 -6.57 -9.93 -3.29
N GLY A 236 -5.72 -9.16 -3.98
CA GLY A 236 -5.55 -7.72 -3.76
C GLY A 236 -6.79 -6.88 -4.09
N HIS A 237 -7.79 -7.45 -4.76
CA HIS A 237 -9.06 -6.82 -5.04
C HIS A 237 -10.17 -7.17 -4.05
N ASN A 238 -9.92 -8.14 -3.17
CA ASN A 238 -10.79 -8.41 -2.03
C ASN A 238 -10.37 -7.54 -0.83
N ILE A 239 -10.97 -6.36 -0.72
CA ILE A 239 -10.62 -5.36 0.30
C ILE A 239 -10.70 -5.96 1.71
N ARG A 240 -11.71 -6.79 2.00
CA ARG A 240 -11.84 -7.45 3.31
C ARG A 240 -10.65 -8.38 3.57
N ALA A 241 -10.33 -9.26 2.63
CA ALA A 241 -9.22 -10.20 2.78
C ALA A 241 -7.89 -9.49 2.95
N PHE A 242 -7.68 -8.36 2.25
CA PHE A 242 -6.48 -7.54 2.40
C PHE A 242 -6.41 -6.89 3.81
N ILE A 243 -7.51 -6.34 4.31
CA ILE A 243 -7.55 -5.76 5.67
C ILE A 243 -7.32 -6.83 6.73
N ASP A 244 -7.96 -8.00 6.59
CA ASP A 244 -7.77 -9.13 7.51
C ASP A 244 -6.30 -9.58 7.54
N ALA A 245 -5.63 -9.63 6.38
CA ALA A 245 -4.20 -9.95 6.30
C ALA A 245 -3.30 -8.89 6.97
N VAL A 246 -3.65 -7.60 6.84
CA VAL A 246 -2.92 -6.53 7.56
C VAL A 246 -3.14 -6.62 9.07
N ASP A 247 -4.34 -6.96 9.51
CA ASP A 247 -4.62 -7.12 10.94
C ASP A 247 -3.93 -8.37 11.51
N GLU A 248 -3.84 -9.46 10.74
CA GLU A 248 -3.00 -10.61 11.08
C GLU A 248 -1.53 -10.20 11.17
N ALA A 249 -1.03 -9.42 10.20
CA ALA A 249 0.34 -8.91 10.21
C ALA A 249 0.66 -8.09 11.47
N LYS A 250 -0.26 -7.24 11.92
CA LYS A 250 -0.12 -6.47 13.17
C LYS A 250 -0.09 -7.34 14.43
N ALA A 251 -0.73 -8.52 14.40
CA ALA A 251 -0.74 -9.46 15.52
C ALA A 251 0.55 -10.26 15.62
N ILE A 252 1.32 -10.39 14.55
CA ILE A 252 2.61 -11.10 14.54
C ILE A 252 3.68 -10.24 15.18
N SER A 253 4.23 -10.69 16.31
CA SER A 253 5.19 -9.91 17.13
C SER A 253 6.65 -10.33 16.98
N GLU A 254 6.95 -11.36 16.19
CA GLU A 254 8.28 -11.98 16.15
C GLU A 254 8.99 -11.87 14.80
N LYS A 255 8.29 -11.47 13.75
CA LYS A 255 8.80 -11.47 12.37
C LYS A 255 8.25 -10.27 11.60
N PRO A 256 8.99 -9.75 10.60
CA PRO A 256 8.38 -8.90 9.58
C PRO A 256 7.40 -9.73 8.73
N VAL A 257 6.41 -9.06 8.15
CA VAL A 257 5.37 -9.70 7.33
C VAL A 257 5.45 -9.23 5.89
N CYS A 258 5.34 -10.18 4.97
CA CYS A 258 5.19 -9.92 3.54
C CYS A 258 3.78 -10.35 3.11
N ILE A 259 2.99 -9.44 2.58
CA ILE A 259 1.69 -9.72 1.97
C ILE A 259 1.89 -9.71 0.45
N ILE A 260 1.78 -10.86 -0.19
CA ILE A 260 1.76 -10.99 -1.63
C ILE A 260 0.31 -10.76 -2.06
N ALA A 261 0.03 -9.58 -2.61
CA ALA A 261 -1.29 -9.22 -3.07
C ALA A 261 -1.38 -9.54 -4.58
N HIS A 262 -2.14 -10.56 -4.94
CA HIS A 262 -2.43 -10.89 -6.32
C HIS A 262 -3.39 -9.85 -6.90
N THR A 263 -2.92 -9.04 -7.83
CA THR A 263 -3.65 -7.93 -8.44
C THR A 263 -3.78 -8.12 -9.95
N ILE A 264 -4.69 -7.36 -10.54
CA ILE A 264 -4.87 -7.26 -11.98
C ILE A 264 -4.37 -5.90 -12.43
N ALA A 265 -3.29 -5.89 -13.19
CA ALA A 265 -2.84 -4.67 -13.85
C ALA A 265 -3.94 -4.15 -14.79
N GLY A 266 -4.31 -2.87 -14.67
CA GLY A 266 -5.39 -2.28 -15.46
C GLY A 266 -6.80 -2.56 -14.94
N LYS A 267 -6.94 -3.00 -13.69
CA LYS A 267 -8.20 -3.38 -13.04
C LYS A 267 -9.35 -2.41 -13.30
N GLY A 268 -10.48 -2.99 -13.75
CA GLY A 268 -11.71 -2.26 -14.05
C GLY A 268 -11.80 -1.73 -15.49
N VAL A 269 -10.78 -1.96 -16.30
CA VAL A 269 -10.75 -1.62 -17.73
C VAL A 269 -10.38 -2.88 -18.53
N PRO A 270 -11.36 -3.72 -18.91
CA PRO A 270 -11.11 -5.03 -19.53
C PRO A 270 -10.21 -5.01 -20.77
N GLU A 271 -10.21 -3.92 -21.56
CA GLU A 271 -9.37 -3.84 -22.76
C GLU A 271 -7.86 -3.71 -22.44
N ILE A 272 -7.47 -3.44 -21.17
CA ILE A 272 -6.07 -3.29 -20.76
C ILE A 272 -5.68 -4.20 -19.58
N GLU A 273 -6.64 -4.93 -19.02
CA GLU A 273 -6.33 -5.89 -17.96
C GLU A 273 -5.30 -6.92 -18.45
N PHE A 274 -4.28 -7.18 -17.62
CA PHE A 274 -3.17 -8.11 -17.89
C PHE A 274 -2.25 -7.74 -19.07
N ASP A 275 -2.46 -6.62 -19.76
CA ASP A 275 -1.61 -6.21 -20.89
C ASP A 275 -0.41 -5.39 -20.40
N TYR A 276 0.79 -6.00 -20.43
CA TYR A 276 2.03 -5.34 -20.00
C TYR A 276 2.35 -4.07 -20.81
N LYS A 277 1.84 -3.92 -22.04
CA LYS A 277 2.03 -2.72 -22.85
C LYS A 277 1.45 -1.45 -22.21
N TRP A 278 0.54 -1.63 -21.25
CA TRP A 278 -0.04 -0.54 -20.47
C TRP A 278 0.72 -0.24 -19.17
N HIS A 279 1.80 -0.97 -18.90
CA HIS A 279 2.62 -0.69 -17.72
C HIS A 279 3.05 0.77 -17.68
N GLY A 280 3.78 1.26 -18.70
CA GLY A 280 4.34 2.62 -18.76
C GLY A 280 3.64 3.56 -19.75
N LYS A 281 2.41 3.27 -20.18
CA LYS A 281 1.66 4.03 -21.18
C LYS A 281 0.52 4.83 -20.53
N PRO A 282 0.43 6.17 -20.73
CA PRO A 282 -0.75 6.95 -20.35
C PRO A 282 -1.86 6.78 -21.40
N PRO A 283 -3.15 6.91 -21.03
CA PRO A 283 -4.24 6.88 -21.99
C PRO A 283 -4.32 8.20 -22.77
N THR A 284 -4.74 8.12 -24.03
CA THR A 284 -5.23 9.28 -24.78
C THR A 284 -6.59 9.74 -24.23
N LYS A 285 -7.06 10.91 -24.63
CA LYS A 285 -8.38 11.42 -24.22
C LYS A 285 -9.52 10.49 -24.66
N GLU A 286 -9.42 9.92 -25.85
CA GLU A 286 -10.38 8.99 -26.43
C GLU A 286 -10.38 7.65 -25.70
N GLU A 287 -9.18 7.10 -25.41
CA GLU A 287 -9.04 5.88 -24.60
C GLU A 287 -9.59 6.10 -23.19
N ALA A 288 -9.22 7.19 -22.52
CA ALA A 288 -9.70 7.48 -21.17
C ALA A 288 -11.23 7.65 -21.10
N LYS A 289 -11.85 8.19 -22.14
CA LYS A 289 -13.32 8.28 -22.20
C LYS A 289 -13.97 6.89 -22.21
N ARG A 290 -13.41 5.94 -22.97
CA ARG A 290 -13.89 4.54 -22.97
C ARG A 290 -13.61 3.88 -21.61
N PHE A 291 -12.39 4.00 -21.09
CA PHE A 291 -12.01 3.42 -19.80
C PHE A 291 -12.89 3.92 -18.65
N MET A 292 -13.22 5.21 -18.64
CA MET A 292 -14.12 5.79 -17.65
C MET A 292 -15.54 5.20 -17.74
N GLN A 293 -16.01 4.91 -18.97
CA GLN A 293 -17.30 4.25 -19.15
C GLN A 293 -17.28 2.81 -18.61
N GLU A 294 -16.20 2.09 -18.83
CA GLU A 294 -16.05 0.72 -18.34
C GLU A 294 -15.97 0.66 -16.81
N LEU A 295 -15.18 1.54 -16.19
CA LEU A 295 -15.12 1.67 -14.73
C LEU A 295 -16.52 1.90 -14.13
N ARG A 296 -17.27 2.84 -14.70
CA ARG A 296 -18.62 3.18 -14.22
C ARG A 296 -19.64 2.08 -14.44
N ARG A 297 -19.48 1.25 -15.48
CA ARG A 297 -20.33 0.06 -15.71
C ARG A 297 -20.05 -1.00 -14.66
N GLY A 298 -18.78 -1.33 -14.42
CA GLY A 298 -18.36 -2.27 -13.37
C GLY A 298 -18.90 -1.90 -12.01
N ALA A 299 -18.98 -0.59 -11.73
CA ALA A 299 -19.56 -0.02 -10.53
C ALA A 299 -21.10 0.01 -10.51
N GLY A 300 -21.77 -0.46 -11.55
CA GLY A 300 -23.22 -0.35 -11.67
C GLY A 300 -23.76 1.07 -11.85
N ARG A 301 -22.88 2.03 -12.19
CA ARG A 301 -23.22 3.45 -12.31
C ARG A 301 -23.76 3.85 -13.69
N VAL A 302 -23.56 3.01 -14.70
CA VAL A 302 -24.09 3.22 -16.06
C VAL A 302 -25.06 2.07 -16.38
N PRO A 303 -26.35 2.35 -16.65
CA PRO A 303 -27.28 1.33 -17.11
C PRO A 303 -26.81 0.67 -18.41
N HIS A 304 -26.95 -0.65 -18.51
CA HIS A 304 -26.58 -1.43 -19.69
C HIS A 304 -27.19 -0.92 -21.01
N GLU A 305 -28.32 -0.23 -20.93
CA GLU A 305 -29.06 0.30 -22.07
C GLU A 305 -28.40 1.49 -22.78
N TYR A 306 -27.44 2.16 -22.11
CA TYR A 306 -26.73 3.35 -22.63
C TYR A 306 -25.23 3.11 -22.85
N ALA A 307 -24.85 1.86 -22.91
CA ALA A 307 -23.47 1.45 -22.95
C ALA A 307 -23.03 1.01 -24.35
#